data_f059bf365a28b8454cbe42acde6b3051
#
_entry.id   f059bf365a28b8454cbe42acde6b3051
#
_cell.length_a   1.000
_cell.length_b   1.000
_cell.length_c   1.000
_cell.angle_alpha   90.00
_cell.angle_beta   90.00
_cell.angle_gamma   90.00
#
_symmetry.space_group_name_H-M   'P 1'
#
loop_
_entity.id
_entity.type
_entity.pdbx_description
1 polymer ?
#
loop_
_entity_poly.entity_id
_entity_poly.type
_entity_poly.pdbx_seq_one_letter_code
_entity_poly.pdbx_strand_id
1 'polypeptide(L)'
;MSILLDTHVFIWAAQESRRLSPAARAILADPDQAIFLSAVSSLEIAIKWSTGKLKLPEPPFEFISKILAAAGISQLAITIRDACAVANLPFHHKDPFDRLLVAQARVNGLRLMTADPILERYDVDVIALWLNEDDE
;
A
#
# COMPACT_ATOMS: atom_id res chain seq x y z
N MET A 1 7.46 1.62 14.48
CA MET A 1 7.37 0.56 13.48
C MET A 1 7.01 1.20 12.14
N SER A 2 7.50 0.65 11.06
CA SER A 2 7.31 1.25 9.73
C SER A 2 6.43 0.37 8.87
N ILE A 3 5.44 0.98 8.23
CA ILE A 3 4.39 0.29 7.48
C ILE A 3 4.36 0.81 6.06
N LEU A 4 4.37 -0.09 5.08
CA LEU A 4 4.14 0.22 3.67
C LEU A 4 2.70 -0.14 3.32
N LEU A 5 1.97 0.79 2.71
CA LEU A 5 0.58 0.56 2.34
C LEU A 5 0.50 -0.11 0.97
N ASP A 6 -0.36 -1.13 0.85
CA ASP A 6 -0.85 -1.59 -0.45
C ASP A 6 -1.68 -0.47 -1.08
N THR A 7 -1.72 -0.43 -2.39
CA THR A 7 -2.42 0.61 -3.14
C THR A 7 -3.90 0.71 -2.77
N HIS A 8 -4.61 -0.42 -2.65
CA HIS A 8 -6.02 -0.41 -2.28
C HIS A 8 -6.27 0.10 -0.88
N VAL A 9 -5.38 -0.23 0.06
CA VAL A 9 -5.48 0.25 1.44
C VAL A 9 -5.35 1.77 1.48
N PHE A 10 -4.42 2.33 0.72
CA PHE A 10 -4.27 3.78 0.60
C PHE A 10 -5.54 4.42 0.03
N ILE A 11 -6.07 3.88 -1.06
CA ILE A 11 -7.28 4.41 -1.69
C ILE A 11 -8.45 4.38 -0.71
N TRP A 12 -8.64 3.27 0.00
CA TRP A 12 -9.71 3.14 0.98
C TRP A 12 -9.57 4.15 2.12
N ALA A 13 -8.35 4.35 2.61
CA ALA A 13 -8.10 5.34 3.66
C ALA A 13 -8.40 6.76 3.16
N ALA A 14 -7.95 7.09 1.95
CA ALA A 14 -8.15 8.41 1.34
C ALA A 14 -9.62 8.72 1.09
N GLN A 15 -10.43 7.72 0.75
CA GLN A 15 -11.85 7.85 0.45
C GLN A 15 -12.75 7.58 1.66
N GLU A 16 -12.15 7.33 2.82
CA GLU A 16 -12.88 6.98 4.05
C GLU A 16 -13.83 5.79 3.84
N SER A 17 -13.36 4.80 3.09
CA SER A 17 -14.13 3.62 2.73
C SER A 17 -14.44 2.75 3.95
N ARG A 18 -15.66 2.17 3.97
CA ARG A 18 -16.06 1.18 4.99
C ARG A 18 -15.27 -0.13 4.90
N ARG A 19 -14.59 -0.37 3.78
CA ARG A 19 -13.70 -1.54 3.64
C ARG A 19 -12.50 -1.48 4.56
N LEU A 20 -12.17 -0.29 5.05
CA LEU A 20 -11.11 -0.10 6.02
C LEU A 20 -11.72 -0.18 7.43
N SER A 21 -11.38 -1.22 8.18
CA SER A 21 -11.92 -1.46 9.52
C SER A 21 -11.51 -0.37 10.52
N PRO A 22 -12.23 -0.20 11.64
CA PRO A 22 -11.81 0.70 12.70
C PRO A 22 -10.43 0.39 13.24
N ALA A 23 -10.04 -0.89 13.36
CA ALA A 23 -8.70 -1.26 13.81
C ALA A 23 -7.63 -0.81 12.83
N ALA A 24 -7.85 -0.98 11.52
CA ALA A 24 -6.93 -0.51 10.50
C ALA A 24 -6.79 1.00 10.53
N ARG A 25 -7.89 1.73 10.67
CA ARG A 25 -7.87 3.20 10.80
C ARG A 25 -7.10 3.65 12.03
N ALA A 26 -7.22 2.94 13.14
CA ALA A 26 -6.50 3.26 14.36
C ALA A 26 -4.99 3.12 14.17
N ILE A 27 -4.54 2.09 13.44
CA ILE A 27 -3.12 1.92 13.11
C ILE A 27 -2.63 3.10 12.27
N LEU A 28 -3.39 3.50 11.24
CA LEU A 28 -3.00 4.61 10.37
C LEU A 28 -3.02 5.97 11.07
N ALA A 29 -3.84 6.12 12.10
CA ALA A 29 -3.93 7.35 12.89
C ALA A 29 -2.91 7.41 14.03
N ASP A 30 -2.22 6.31 14.33
CA ASP A 30 -1.26 6.25 15.43
C ASP A 30 0.01 7.04 15.08
N PRO A 31 0.32 8.11 15.83
CA PRO A 31 1.51 8.94 15.54
C PRO A 31 2.84 8.21 15.76
N ASP A 32 2.84 7.09 16.47
CA ASP A 32 4.04 6.27 16.69
C ASP A 32 4.34 5.35 15.51
N GLN A 33 3.43 5.26 14.53
CA GLN A 33 3.64 4.48 13.31
C GLN A 33 4.20 5.38 12.20
N ALA A 34 5.25 4.91 11.55
CA ALA A 34 5.75 5.54 10.33
C ALA A 34 5.07 4.86 9.13
N ILE A 35 4.25 5.62 8.41
CA ILE A 35 3.44 5.10 7.29
C ILE A 35 4.04 5.60 5.99
N PHE A 36 4.20 4.69 5.02
CA PHE A 36 4.78 4.99 3.70
C PHE A 36 3.84 4.60 2.57
N LEU A 37 3.83 5.43 1.54
CA LEU A 37 3.23 5.11 0.24
C LEU A 37 4.33 5.03 -0.81
N SER A 38 4.41 3.90 -1.50
CA SER A 38 5.39 3.72 -2.56
C SER A 38 5.02 4.51 -3.83
N ALA A 39 6.02 5.00 -4.54
CA ALA A 39 5.83 5.56 -5.86
C ALA A 39 5.20 4.56 -6.83
N VAL A 40 5.34 3.25 -6.60
CA VAL A 40 4.66 2.25 -7.43
C VAL A 40 3.15 2.32 -7.26
N SER A 41 2.65 2.59 -6.07
CA SER A 41 1.21 2.79 -5.84
C SER A 41 0.71 4.05 -6.56
N SER A 42 1.50 5.11 -6.55
CA SER A 42 1.16 6.34 -7.30
C SER A 42 1.08 6.06 -8.80
N LEU A 43 1.98 5.24 -9.34
CA LEU A 43 1.95 4.83 -10.75
C LEU A 43 0.70 4.02 -11.06
N GLU A 44 0.36 3.05 -10.22
CA GLU A 44 -0.84 2.24 -10.39
C GLU A 44 -2.10 3.10 -10.38
N ILE A 45 -2.20 4.04 -9.44
CA ILE A 45 -3.32 4.99 -9.35
C ILE A 45 -3.41 5.84 -10.62
N ALA A 46 -2.28 6.38 -11.08
CA ALA A 46 -2.24 7.21 -12.29
C ALA A 46 -2.69 6.44 -13.53
N ILE A 47 -2.26 5.20 -13.68
CA ILE A 47 -2.65 4.34 -14.80
C ILE A 47 -4.16 4.07 -14.75
N LYS A 48 -4.69 3.66 -13.62
CA LYS A 48 -6.12 3.37 -13.46
C LYS A 48 -6.99 4.60 -13.67
N TRP A 49 -6.55 5.74 -13.20
CA TRP A 49 -7.26 7.00 -13.44
C TRP A 49 -7.27 7.36 -14.92
N SER A 50 -6.12 7.23 -15.60
CA SER A 50 -6.00 7.58 -17.01
C SER A 50 -6.84 6.68 -17.93
N THR A 51 -7.11 5.44 -17.50
CA THR A 51 -7.92 4.47 -18.26
C THR A 51 -9.38 4.44 -17.82
N GLY A 52 -9.79 5.34 -16.93
CA GLY A 52 -11.17 5.42 -16.45
C GLY A 52 -11.59 4.36 -15.45
N LYS A 53 -10.64 3.55 -14.97
CA LYS A 53 -10.92 2.48 -14.00
C LYS A 53 -10.99 2.96 -12.56
N LEU A 54 -10.50 4.16 -12.29
CA LEU A 54 -10.50 4.76 -10.96
C LEU A 54 -10.95 6.20 -11.06
N LYS A 55 -11.91 6.59 -10.23
CA LYS A 55 -12.40 7.97 -10.15
C LYS A 55 -11.78 8.65 -8.94
N LEU A 56 -11.26 9.84 -9.15
CA LEU A 56 -10.70 10.69 -8.10
C LEU A 56 -11.32 12.09 -8.23
N PRO A 57 -11.45 12.83 -7.12
CA PRO A 57 -11.97 14.22 -7.17
C PRO A 57 -11.00 15.20 -7.84
N GLU A 58 -9.73 14.81 -7.99
CA GLU A 58 -8.67 15.61 -8.58
C GLU A 58 -7.72 14.70 -9.35
N PRO A 59 -6.86 15.26 -10.25
CA PRO A 59 -5.80 14.46 -10.89
C PRO A 59 -4.90 13.77 -9.85
N PRO A 60 -4.26 12.66 -10.21
CA PRO A 60 -3.53 11.83 -9.25
C PRO A 60 -2.47 12.56 -8.42
N PHE A 61 -1.65 13.41 -9.03
CA PHE A 61 -0.59 14.10 -8.30
C PHE A 61 -1.14 14.97 -7.18
N GLU A 62 -2.15 15.79 -7.49
CA GLU A 62 -2.79 16.68 -6.53
C GLU A 62 -3.51 15.89 -5.44
N PHE A 63 -4.25 14.85 -5.83
CA PHE A 63 -4.99 14.01 -4.88
C PHE A 63 -4.04 13.33 -3.90
N ILE A 64 -3.02 12.63 -4.42
CA ILE A 64 -2.07 11.88 -3.59
C ILE A 64 -1.31 12.85 -2.67
N SER A 65 -0.81 13.95 -3.22
CA SER A 65 -0.02 14.92 -2.45
C SER A 65 -0.80 15.49 -1.28
N LYS A 66 -2.08 15.80 -1.47
CA LYS A 66 -2.95 16.30 -0.39
C LYS A 66 -3.16 15.26 0.71
N ILE A 67 -3.40 14.01 0.33
CA ILE A 67 -3.62 12.95 1.30
C ILE A 67 -2.35 12.68 2.11
N LEU A 68 -1.21 12.61 1.45
CA LEU A 68 0.07 12.40 2.14
C LEU A 68 0.32 13.50 3.19
N ALA A 69 0.10 14.75 2.80
CA ALA A 69 0.30 15.88 3.71
C ALA A 69 -0.69 15.85 4.89
N ALA A 70 -1.96 15.58 4.60
CA ALA A 70 -3.01 15.59 5.63
C ALA A 70 -2.88 14.43 6.61
N ALA A 71 -2.46 13.24 6.13
CA ALA A 71 -2.40 12.03 6.94
C ALA A 71 -1.00 11.77 7.54
N GLY A 72 -0.01 12.58 7.21
CA GLY A 72 1.37 12.37 7.69
C GLY A 72 2.01 11.13 7.09
N ILE A 73 1.65 10.76 5.86
CA ILE A 73 2.22 9.61 5.16
C ILE A 73 3.44 10.06 4.37
N SER A 74 4.54 9.31 4.48
CA SER A 74 5.78 9.61 3.77
C SER A 74 5.83 8.89 2.42
N GLN A 75 6.53 9.50 1.46
CA GLN A 75 6.79 8.87 0.18
C GLN A 75 7.93 7.87 0.29
N LEU A 76 7.81 6.75 -0.44
CA LEU A 76 8.89 5.79 -0.61
C LEU A 76 9.25 5.71 -2.09
N ALA A 77 10.44 6.17 -2.43
CA ALA A 77 10.94 6.10 -3.79
C ALA A 77 11.29 4.67 -4.18
N ILE A 78 11.21 4.35 -5.47
CA ILE A 78 11.65 3.06 -6.00
C ILE A 78 13.12 3.19 -6.39
N THR A 79 13.98 2.40 -5.75
CA THR A 79 15.40 2.33 -6.10
C THR A 79 15.64 1.21 -7.11
N ILE A 80 16.81 1.21 -7.72
CA ILE A 80 17.23 0.10 -8.59
C ILE A 80 17.26 -1.21 -7.77
N ARG A 81 17.73 -1.14 -6.53
CA ARG A 81 17.76 -2.32 -5.65
C ARG A 81 16.35 -2.88 -5.41
N ASP A 82 15.37 -2.00 -5.14
CA ASP A 82 13.98 -2.41 -4.95
C ASP A 82 13.44 -3.10 -6.20
N ALA A 83 13.64 -2.47 -7.36
CA ALA A 83 13.12 -2.98 -8.62
C ALA A 83 13.74 -4.34 -8.98
N CYS A 84 15.06 -4.48 -8.83
CA CYS A 84 15.76 -5.72 -9.16
C CYS A 84 15.47 -6.85 -8.16
N ALA A 85 15.10 -6.52 -6.91
CA ALA A 85 14.74 -7.51 -5.92
C ALA A 85 13.49 -8.33 -6.31
N VAL A 86 12.65 -7.82 -7.21
CA VAL A 86 11.51 -8.55 -7.75
C VAL A 86 11.94 -9.88 -8.39
N ALA A 87 13.14 -9.93 -8.98
CA ALA A 87 13.66 -11.14 -9.62
C ALA A 87 13.83 -12.32 -8.66
N ASN A 88 13.96 -12.06 -7.36
CA ASN A 88 14.18 -13.10 -6.35
C ASN A 88 12.89 -13.59 -5.70
N LEU A 89 11.73 -13.04 -6.09
CA LEU A 89 10.46 -13.45 -5.51
C LEU A 89 9.91 -14.70 -6.21
N PRO A 90 9.34 -15.65 -5.46
CA PRO A 90 8.55 -16.73 -6.08
C PRO A 90 7.30 -16.15 -6.77
N PHE A 91 6.72 -16.92 -7.70
CA PHE A 91 5.57 -16.45 -8.47
C PHE A 91 4.24 -16.83 -7.83
N HIS A 92 3.96 -16.29 -6.62
CA HIS A 92 2.68 -16.45 -5.97
C HIS A 92 1.61 -15.51 -6.54
N HIS A 93 2.03 -14.34 -7.03
CA HIS A 93 1.16 -13.31 -7.59
C HIS A 93 1.69 -12.89 -8.96
N LYS A 94 0.78 -12.57 -9.89
CA LYS A 94 1.15 -12.15 -11.25
C LYS A 94 1.30 -10.63 -11.40
N ASP A 95 0.65 -9.87 -10.52
CA ASP A 95 0.61 -8.41 -10.60
C ASP A 95 1.99 -7.82 -10.30
N PRO A 96 2.62 -7.13 -11.27
CA PRO A 96 3.96 -6.57 -11.06
C PRO A 96 3.98 -5.45 -10.03
N PHE A 97 2.90 -4.71 -9.85
CA PHE A 97 2.84 -3.66 -8.82
C PHE A 97 2.89 -4.28 -7.42
N ASP A 98 2.08 -5.31 -7.18
CA ASP A 98 2.07 -6.00 -5.88
C ASP A 98 3.39 -6.68 -5.59
N ARG A 99 4.01 -7.30 -6.61
CA ARG A 99 5.33 -7.92 -6.46
C ARG A 99 6.39 -6.89 -6.09
N LEU A 100 6.35 -5.71 -6.67
CA LEU A 100 7.29 -4.65 -6.33
C LEU A 100 7.07 -4.13 -4.92
N LEU A 101 5.81 -4.02 -4.46
CA LEU A 101 5.52 -3.66 -3.07
C LEU A 101 6.11 -4.68 -2.09
N VAL A 102 5.97 -5.96 -2.38
CA VAL A 102 6.59 -7.03 -1.57
C VAL A 102 8.10 -6.87 -1.54
N ALA A 103 8.72 -6.65 -2.70
CA ALA A 103 10.17 -6.46 -2.79
C ALA A 103 10.64 -5.26 -1.97
N GLN A 104 9.94 -4.14 -2.07
CA GLN A 104 10.27 -2.93 -1.28
C GLN A 104 10.13 -3.17 0.22
N ALA A 105 9.07 -3.84 0.64
CA ALA A 105 8.88 -4.15 2.05
C ALA A 105 10.03 -5.01 2.59
N ARG A 106 10.45 -6.01 1.83
CA ARG A 106 11.57 -6.88 2.22
C ARG A 106 12.90 -6.14 2.26
N VAL A 107 13.22 -5.38 1.22
CA VAL A 107 14.49 -4.65 1.13
C VAL A 107 14.62 -3.59 2.22
N ASN A 108 13.52 -2.92 2.55
CA ASN A 108 13.52 -1.79 3.49
C ASN A 108 13.08 -2.19 4.91
N GLY A 109 12.82 -3.45 5.17
CA GLY A 109 12.41 -3.91 6.49
C GLY A 109 11.06 -3.35 6.95
N LEU A 110 10.10 -3.21 6.02
CA LEU A 110 8.78 -2.66 6.31
C LEU A 110 7.75 -3.78 6.46
N ARG A 111 6.74 -3.53 7.28
CA ARG A 111 5.54 -4.35 7.28
C ARG A 111 4.63 -3.91 6.15
N LEU A 112 3.99 -4.85 5.47
CA LEU A 112 3.07 -4.56 4.37
C LEU A 112 1.63 -4.65 4.85
N MET A 113 0.89 -3.54 4.81
CA MET A 113 -0.53 -3.52 5.13
C MET A 113 -1.33 -3.77 3.86
N THR A 114 -2.04 -4.88 3.80
CA THR A 114 -2.74 -5.32 2.60
C THR A 114 -4.04 -6.06 2.91
N ALA A 115 -4.98 -6.04 1.97
CA ALA A 115 -6.19 -6.83 2.00
C ALA A 115 -6.13 -8.05 1.07
N ASP A 116 -5.00 -8.30 0.41
CA ASP A 116 -4.81 -9.42 -0.51
C ASP A 116 -4.12 -10.59 0.19
N PRO A 117 -4.83 -11.72 0.46
CA PRO A 117 -4.25 -12.86 1.15
C PRO A 117 -3.08 -13.53 0.42
N ILE A 118 -2.98 -13.35 -0.89
CA ILE A 118 -1.88 -13.94 -1.69
C ILE A 118 -0.54 -13.39 -1.22
N LEU A 119 -0.49 -12.13 -0.78
CA LEU A 119 0.76 -11.50 -0.37
C LEU A 119 1.35 -12.11 0.91
N GLU A 120 0.55 -12.79 1.72
CA GLU A 120 1.03 -13.51 2.91
C GLU A 120 1.93 -14.69 2.55
N ARG A 121 1.84 -15.19 1.32
CA ARG A 121 2.67 -16.31 0.85
C ARG A 121 4.13 -15.93 0.65
N TYR A 122 4.42 -14.62 0.56
CA TYR A 122 5.78 -14.14 0.44
C TYR A 122 6.42 -14.01 1.81
N ASP A 123 7.75 -14.05 1.83
CA ASP A 123 8.53 -13.81 3.05
C ASP A 123 8.56 -12.31 3.37
N VAL A 124 7.45 -11.82 3.88
CA VAL A 124 7.25 -10.42 4.27
C VAL A 124 6.30 -10.39 5.48
N ASP A 125 6.52 -9.45 6.37
CA ASP A 125 5.64 -9.26 7.53
C ASP A 125 4.39 -8.49 7.09
N VAL A 126 3.22 -9.10 7.21
CA VAL A 126 1.96 -8.59 6.70
C VAL A 126 1.04 -8.16 7.83
N ILE A 127 0.43 -6.97 7.68
CA ILE A 127 -0.74 -6.58 8.47
C ILE A 127 -1.95 -6.93 7.62
N ALA A 128 -2.67 -7.96 8.04
CA ALA A 128 -3.71 -8.62 7.24
C ALA A 128 -5.07 -7.96 7.45
N LEU A 129 -5.61 -7.30 6.42
CA LEU A 129 -6.91 -6.65 6.47
C LEU A 129 -8.07 -7.54 6.04
N TRP A 130 -7.79 -8.77 5.60
CA TRP A 130 -8.84 -9.75 5.30
C TRP A 130 -9.31 -10.49 6.56
N LEU A 131 -8.61 -10.34 7.67
CA LEU A 131 -9.06 -10.87 8.95
C LEU A 131 -10.11 -9.91 9.50
N ASN A 132 -11.35 -10.36 9.54
CA ASN A 132 -12.46 -9.55 9.98
C ASN A 132 -12.57 -9.55 11.50
N GLU A 133 -12.69 -8.36 12.10
CA GLU A 133 -12.91 -8.24 13.55
C GLU A 133 -14.18 -8.93 14.00
N ASP A 134 -15.19 -8.97 13.13
CA ASP A 134 -16.48 -9.59 13.42
C ASP A 134 -16.40 -11.13 13.42
N ASP A 135 -15.32 -11.69 12.91
CA ASP A 135 -15.08 -13.14 12.90
C ASP A 135 -14.47 -13.65 14.22
N GLU A 136 -14.22 -12.75 15.13
CA GLU A 136 -13.66 -13.08 16.44
C GLU A 136 -14.69 -13.58 17.42
#